data_90e02e302addd09f4bb45465eeea0a6f
#
_entry.id   90e02e302addd09f4bb45465eeea0a6f
#
_cell.length_a   1.000
_cell.length_b   1.000
_cell.length_c   1.000
_cell.angle_alpha   90.00
_cell.angle_beta   90.00
_cell.angle_gamma   90.00
#
_symmetry.space_group_name_H-M   'P 1'
#
loop_
_entity.id
_entity.type
_entity.pdbx_description
1 polymer ?
#
loop_
_entity_poly.entity_id
_entity_poly.type
_entity_poly.pdbx_seq_one_letter_code
_entity_poly.pdbx_strand_id
1 'polypeptide(L)'
;EYLGNIEDHLEGRRIRFRYSRPFTSGGRVPKPGSLLDGLVLLGGGPWGSAGARNVPTLDEEVELTRIALDKGLPVLGIGLGAQILALAAGGGSTPSELVFEVGEATRTRTDALADFLPERYPLVTYGRDRPVLPPGADVFAHDAAGRPVLFQVGERALGFTGHPGTKPAIVE
;
A
#
# COMPACT_ATOMS: atom_id res chain seq x y z
N GLU A 1 2.28 5.82 -10.36
CA GLU A 1 1.67 6.62 -9.29
C GLU A 1 2.68 7.48 -8.55
N TYR A 2 2.20 8.43 -7.80
CA TYR A 2 2.96 9.37 -7.00
C TYR A 2 2.41 9.37 -5.58
N LEU A 3 3.24 9.79 -4.63
CA LEU A 3 2.86 9.91 -3.22
C LEU A 3 1.78 10.96 -2.97
N GLY A 4 1.58 11.92 -3.89
CA GLY A 4 0.60 12.97 -3.74
C GLY A 4 0.87 13.85 -2.50
N ASN A 5 -0.13 14.05 -1.65
CA ASN A 5 0.03 14.84 -0.42
C ASN A 5 1.02 14.23 0.59
N ILE A 6 1.29 12.92 0.51
CA ILE A 6 2.27 12.26 1.37
C ILE A 6 3.68 12.82 1.12
N GLU A 7 3.99 13.19 -0.13
CA GLU A 7 5.26 13.81 -0.50
C GLU A 7 5.52 15.09 0.31
N ASP A 8 4.53 15.99 0.34
CA ASP A 8 4.61 17.24 1.10
C ASP A 8 4.85 16.97 2.60
N HIS A 9 4.23 15.93 3.15
CA HIS A 9 4.42 15.52 4.54
C HIS A 9 5.80 14.92 4.83
N LEU A 10 6.36 14.16 3.90
CA LEU A 10 7.72 13.62 4.02
C LEU A 10 8.75 14.73 3.96
N GLU A 11 8.63 15.63 3.00
CA GLU A 11 9.52 16.78 2.84
C GLU A 11 9.47 17.73 4.07
N GLY A 12 8.27 18.04 4.56
CA GLY A 12 8.08 18.85 5.76
C GLY A 12 8.73 18.25 7.02
N ARG A 13 8.94 16.94 7.05
CA ARG A 13 9.66 16.21 8.11
C ARG A 13 11.12 15.94 7.78
N ARG A 14 11.62 16.49 6.66
CA ARG A 14 12.99 16.28 6.16
C ARG A 14 13.31 14.81 5.89
N ILE A 15 12.31 14.00 5.53
CA ILE A 15 12.48 12.63 5.09
C ILE A 15 12.75 12.66 3.59
N ARG A 16 13.97 12.31 3.21
CA ARG A 16 14.37 12.21 1.80
C ARG A 16 13.92 10.88 1.22
N PHE A 17 13.45 10.90 -0.01
CA PHE A 17 13.02 9.69 -0.72
C PHE A 17 13.52 9.71 -2.17
N ARG A 18 13.50 8.56 -2.78
CA ARG A 18 13.86 8.34 -4.18
C ARG A 18 12.82 7.45 -4.83
N TYR A 19 12.26 7.91 -5.94
CA TYR A 19 11.39 7.09 -6.75
C TYR A 19 12.16 6.05 -7.55
N SER A 20 11.66 4.81 -7.55
CA SER A 20 11.98 3.78 -8.52
C SER A 20 10.73 3.51 -9.37
N ARG A 21 10.91 3.46 -10.66
CA ARG A 21 9.83 3.24 -11.64
C ARG A 21 10.18 2.07 -12.54
N PRO A 22 9.88 0.83 -12.12
CA PRO A 22 10.28 -0.38 -12.85
C PRO A 22 9.74 -0.46 -14.27
N PHE A 23 8.62 0.21 -14.57
CA PHE A 23 7.95 0.18 -15.87
C PHE A 23 8.42 1.25 -16.86
N THR A 24 9.30 2.14 -16.46
CA THR A 24 9.90 3.09 -17.39
C THR A 24 11.06 2.45 -18.12
N SER A 25 11.39 2.97 -19.33
CA SER A 25 12.54 2.48 -20.09
C SER A 25 13.80 2.47 -19.24
N GLY A 26 14.40 1.31 -19.06
CA GLY A 26 15.56 1.11 -18.18
C GLY A 26 15.28 1.08 -16.68
N GLY A 27 14.01 1.20 -16.26
CA GLY A 27 13.60 1.07 -14.87
C GLY A 27 13.78 -0.36 -14.35
N ARG A 28 14.02 -0.49 -13.05
CA ARG A 28 14.18 -1.78 -12.36
C ARG A 28 13.66 -1.68 -10.93
N VAL A 29 13.24 -2.80 -10.38
CA VAL A 29 13.04 -2.93 -8.93
C VAL A 29 14.38 -2.69 -8.23
N PRO A 30 14.41 -1.88 -7.14
CA PRO A 30 15.63 -1.65 -6.37
C PRO A 30 16.22 -2.95 -5.87
N LYS A 31 17.56 -3.04 -5.88
CA LYS A 31 18.23 -4.18 -5.24
C LYS A 31 18.09 -4.09 -3.71
N PRO A 32 18.00 -5.23 -2.99
CA PRO A 32 17.89 -5.23 -1.53
C PRO A 32 18.96 -4.42 -0.80
N GLY A 33 20.19 -4.38 -1.35
CA GLY A 33 21.29 -3.60 -0.79
C GLY A 33 21.14 -2.08 -0.95
N SER A 34 20.18 -1.62 -1.75
CA SER A 34 19.89 -0.18 -1.94
C SER A 34 18.73 0.32 -1.06
N LEU A 35 18.09 -0.56 -0.28
CA LEU A 35 17.13 -0.17 0.73
C LEU A 35 17.83 0.66 1.82
N LEU A 36 17.22 1.80 2.14
CA LEU A 36 17.71 2.71 3.18
C LEU A 36 16.93 2.50 4.49
N ASP A 37 16.19 3.51 4.92
CA ASP A 37 15.52 3.54 6.22
C ASP A 37 14.05 3.10 6.16
N GLY A 38 13.53 2.78 4.99
CA GLY A 38 12.16 2.32 4.78
C GLY A 38 11.82 2.08 3.32
N LEU A 39 10.64 1.52 3.08
CA LEU A 39 10.12 1.19 1.76
C LEU A 39 8.69 1.70 1.62
N VAL A 40 8.40 2.41 0.53
CA VAL A 40 7.04 2.75 0.13
C VAL A 40 6.72 2.05 -1.18
N LEU A 41 5.66 1.27 -1.17
CA LEU A 41 5.10 0.57 -2.33
C LEU A 41 3.86 1.34 -2.80
N LEU A 42 3.87 1.77 -4.03
CA LEU A 42 2.74 2.50 -4.61
C LEU A 42 1.89 1.59 -5.49
N GLY A 43 0.71 2.05 -5.85
CA GLY A 43 -0.18 1.36 -6.75
C GLY A 43 0.35 1.30 -8.18
N GLY A 44 -0.25 0.46 -8.99
CA GLY A 44 0.17 0.17 -10.37
C GLY A 44 -0.89 0.44 -11.43
N GLY A 45 -1.85 1.33 -11.19
CA GLY A 45 -2.94 1.58 -12.13
C GLY A 45 -3.78 0.32 -12.37
N PRO A 46 -3.90 -0.17 -13.63
CA PRO A 46 -4.74 -1.32 -13.95
C PRO A 46 -4.14 -2.67 -13.57
N TRP A 47 -2.92 -2.70 -13.03
CA TRP A 47 -2.24 -3.92 -12.64
C TRP A 47 -2.77 -4.47 -11.31
N GLY A 48 -2.73 -5.79 -11.18
CA GLY A 48 -3.12 -6.53 -9.99
C GLY A 48 -2.04 -7.47 -9.49
N SER A 49 -2.42 -8.38 -8.62
CA SER A 49 -1.54 -9.36 -7.98
C SER A 49 -2.16 -10.76 -7.84
N ALA A 50 -3.34 -11.00 -8.44
CA ALA A 50 -4.09 -12.26 -8.28
C ALA A 50 -4.29 -13.05 -9.59
N GLY A 51 -3.44 -12.84 -10.59
CA GLY A 51 -3.33 -13.73 -11.75
C GLY A 51 -3.59 -13.10 -13.11
N ALA A 52 -4.77 -12.52 -13.37
CA ALA A 52 -5.14 -12.13 -14.73
C ALA A 52 -4.35 -10.96 -15.31
N ARG A 53 -3.92 -10.03 -14.46
CA ARG A 53 -3.11 -8.86 -14.81
C ARG A 53 -2.10 -8.53 -13.73
N ASN A 54 -1.29 -9.50 -13.36
CA ASN A 54 -0.21 -9.25 -12.42
C ASN A 54 0.74 -8.18 -12.94
N VAL A 55 1.17 -7.32 -12.03
CA VAL A 55 2.26 -6.41 -12.33
C VAL A 55 3.48 -7.22 -12.76
N PRO A 56 4.17 -6.87 -13.85
CA PRO A 56 5.27 -7.68 -14.38
C PRO A 56 6.41 -7.92 -13.39
N THR A 57 6.58 -7.04 -12.41
CA THR A 57 7.62 -7.09 -11.37
C THR A 57 7.11 -7.64 -10.04
N LEU A 58 5.94 -8.31 -10.03
CA LEU A 58 5.29 -8.76 -8.79
C LEU A 58 6.22 -9.57 -7.89
N ASP A 59 6.87 -10.59 -8.43
CA ASP A 59 7.72 -11.49 -7.65
C ASP A 59 8.94 -10.74 -7.07
N GLU A 60 9.53 -9.85 -7.85
CA GLU A 60 10.67 -9.05 -7.40
C GLU A 60 10.26 -8.04 -6.31
N GLU A 61 9.09 -7.42 -6.44
CA GLU A 61 8.57 -6.47 -5.46
C GLU A 61 8.15 -7.18 -4.17
N VAL A 62 7.53 -8.36 -4.26
CA VAL A 62 7.21 -9.20 -3.09
C VAL A 62 8.48 -9.61 -2.35
N GLU A 63 9.51 -10.05 -3.09
CA GLU A 63 10.77 -10.46 -2.47
C GLU A 63 11.51 -9.28 -1.81
N LEU A 64 11.56 -8.11 -2.49
CA LEU A 64 12.13 -6.90 -1.90
C LEU A 64 11.40 -6.51 -0.61
N THR A 65 10.07 -6.60 -0.61
CA THR A 65 9.24 -6.29 0.56
C THR A 65 9.49 -7.27 1.69
N ARG A 66 9.61 -8.58 1.40
CA ARG A 66 9.96 -9.60 2.39
C ARG A 66 11.28 -9.29 3.07
N ILE A 67 12.30 -8.94 2.29
CA ILE A 67 13.61 -8.54 2.81
C ILE A 67 13.52 -7.28 3.68
N ALA A 68 12.69 -6.30 3.30
CA ALA A 68 12.47 -5.11 4.12
C ALA A 68 11.81 -5.46 5.47
N LEU A 69 10.80 -6.34 5.46
CA LEU A 69 10.16 -6.83 6.68
C LEU A 69 11.13 -7.61 7.58
N ASP A 70 11.93 -8.51 7.02
CA ASP A 70 12.92 -9.31 7.75
C ASP A 70 14.00 -8.42 8.40
N LYS A 71 14.33 -7.30 7.78
CA LYS A 71 15.23 -6.28 8.33
C LYS A 71 14.59 -5.36 9.36
N GLY A 72 13.28 -5.50 9.61
CA GLY A 72 12.52 -4.62 10.50
C GLY A 72 12.39 -3.19 9.99
N LEU A 73 12.53 -2.96 8.69
CA LEU A 73 12.34 -1.65 8.09
C LEU A 73 10.86 -1.26 8.06
N PRO A 74 10.52 0.02 8.25
CA PRO A 74 9.17 0.52 8.01
C PRO A 74 8.76 0.28 6.55
N VAL A 75 7.55 -0.24 6.35
CA VAL A 75 6.96 -0.44 5.02
C VAL A 75 5.60 0.21 4.96
N LEU A 76 5.34 0.98 3.91
CA LEU A 76 4.03 1.54 3.59
C LEU A 76 3.58 1.03 2.22
N GLY A 77 2.50 0.26 2.21
CA GLY A 77 1.88 -0.22 0.98
C GLY A 77 0.59 0.54 0.66
N ILE A 78 0.46 1.06 -0.56
CA ILE A 78 -0.69 1.84 -1.01
C ILE A 78 -1.25 1.20 -2.29
N GLY A 79 -2.56 0.95 -2.31
CA GLY A 79 -3.21 0.31 -3.46
C GLY A 79 -2.64 -1.08 -3.75
N LEU A 80 -2.05 -1.28 -4.92
CA LEU A 80 -1.32 -2.51 -5.25
C LEU A 80 -0.20 -2.80 -4.25
N GLY A 81 0.44 -1.75 -3.71
CA GLY A 81 1.47 -1.90 -2.68
C GLY A 81 0.97 -2.56 -1.40
N ALA A 82 -0.31 -2.37 -1.03
CA ALA A 82 -0.91 -3.08 0.09
C ALA A 82 -1.10 -4.59 -0.20
N GLN A 83 -1.39 -4.95 -1.45
CA GLN A 83 -1.48 -6.34 -1.87
C GLN A 83 -0.09 -7.01 -1.84
N ILE A 84 0.93 -6.31 -2.33
CA ILE A 84 2.33 -6.78 -2.30
C ILE A 84 2.79 -6.98 -0.84
N LEU A 85 2.46 -6.04 0.06
CA LEU A 85 2.75 -6.18 1.49
C LEU A 85 2.08 -7.43 2.08
N ALA A 86 0.79 -7.67 1.78
CA ALA A 86 0.08 -8.84 2.27
C ALA A 86 0.72 -10.14 1.76
N LEU A 87 1.07 -10.21 0.49
CA LEU A 87 1.78 -11.37 -0.11
C LEU A 87 3.15 -11.60 0.56
N ALA A 88 3.94 -10.54 0.72
CA ALA A 88 5.26 -10.62 1.34
C ALA A 88 5.22 -11.08 2.80
N ALA A 89 4.14 -10.76 3.51
CA ALA A 89 3.92 -11.14 4.90
C ALA A 89 3.27 -12.53 5.09
N GLY A 90 3.10 -13.30 4.02
CA GLY A 90 2.52 -14.64 4.08
C GLY A 90 1.00 -14.69 3.98
N GLY A 91 0.38 -13.61 3.58
CA GLY A 91 -1.02 -13.54 3.17
C GLY A 91 -1.20 -13.91 1.68
N GLY A 92 -2.17 -13.27 1.02
CA GLY A 92 -2.49 -13.58 -0.36
C GLY A 92 -3.10 -12.41 -1.10
N SER A 93 -3.65 -12.71 -2.28
CA SER A 93 -4.43 -11.78 -3.07
C SER A 93 -5.63 -12.51 -3.70
N THR A 94 -6.78 -11.84 -3.73
CA THR A 94 -8.01 -12.36 -4.34
C THR A 94 -8.34 -11.56 -5.60
N PRO A 95 -8.67 -12.25 -6.72
CA PRO A 95 -9.08 -11.60 -7.94
C PRO A 95 -10.32 -10.71 -7.74
N SER A 96 -10.28 -9.53 -8.30
CA SER A 96 -11.46 -8.68 -8.47
C SER A 96 -11.31 -7.80 -9.71
N GLU A 97 -12.43 -7.27 -10.18
CA GLU A 97 -12.43 -6.34 -11.30
C GLU A 97 -11.74 -5.03 -10.94
N LEU A 98 -11.29 -4.32 -11.99
CA LEU A 98 -10.77 -2.97 -11.84
C LEU A 98 -11.91 -2.05 -11.40
N VAL A 99 -11.71 -1.36 -10.30
CA VAL A 99 -12.65 -0.38 -9.77
C VAL A 99 -12.01 0.99 -9.66
N PHE A 100 -12.83 2.02 -9.84
CA PHE A 100 -12.54 3.38 -9.44
C PHE A 100 -13.75 3.88 -8.67
N GLU A 101 -13.59 4.06 -7.38
CA GLU A 101 -14.69 4.47 -6.51
C GLU A 101 -14.21 5.42 -5.41
N VAL A 102 -15.12 6.29 -4.98
CA VAL A 102 -14.95 7.13 -3.81
C VAL A 102 -15.99 6.68 -2.79
N GLY A 103 -15.54 6.25 -1.65
CA GLY A 103 -16.35 5.77 -0.55
C GLY A 103 -15.88 6.33 0.78
N GLU A 104 -16.24 5.63 1.84
CA GLU A 104 -15.86 5.97 3.21
C GLU A 104 -15.26 4.74 3.89
N ALA A 105 -14.21 4.96 4.66
CA ALA A 105 -13.66 3.98 5.58
C ALA A 105 -14.06 4.34 7.01
N THR A 106 -14.32 3.31 7.83
CA THR A 106 -14.63 3.43 9.25
C THR A 106 -13.55 2.71 10.05
N ARG A 107 -12.95 3.39 11.03
CA ARG A 107 -11.95 2.77 11.90
C ARG A 107 -12.57 1.68 12.77
N THR A 108 -11.77 0.65 13.10
CA THR A 108 -12.20 -0.49 13.92
C THR A 108 -11.95 -0.29 15.41
N ARG A 109 -10.99 0.56 15.77
CA ARG A 109 -10.56 0.77 17.16
C ARG A 109 -10.05 2.20 17.36
N THR A 110 -10.24 2.74 18.54
CA THR A 110 -9.93 4.15 18.87
C THR A 110 -8.44 4.44 18.94
N ASP A 111 -7.62 3.46 19.35
CA ASP A 111 -6.17 3.58 19.52
C ASP A 111 -5.37 3.33 18.22
N ALA A 112 -6.07 3.17 17.09
CA ALA A 112 -5.41 2.97 15.81
C ALA A 112 -4.52 4.16 15.45
N LEU A 113 -3.27 3.87 15.06
CA LEU A 113 -2.25 4.86 14.72
C LEU A 113 -2.08 5.95 15.81
N ALA A 114 -2.00 5.52 17.08
CA ALA A 114 -1.85 6.42 18.23
C ALA A 114 -2.92 7.53 18.28
N ASP A 115 -4.17 7.17 18.07
CA ASP A 115 -5.36 8.04 18.04
C ASP A 115 -5.41 9.07 16.89
N PHE A 116 -4.46 9.01 15.94
CA PHE A 116 -4.48 9.90 14.79
C PHE A 116 -5.48 9.49 13.69
N LEU A 117 -5.96 8.24 13.69
CA LEU A 117 -6.92 7.81 12.69
C LEU A 117 -8.33 8.34 13.05
N PRO A 118 -8.95 9.16 12.19
CA PRO A 118 -10.32 9.62 12.43
C PRO A 118 -11.31 8.45 12.42
N GLU A 119 -12.46 8.62 13.07
CA GLU A 119 -13.52 7.61 13.11
C GLU A 119 -13.99 7.21 11.71
N ARG A 120 -14.08 8.20 10.82
CA ARG A 120 -14.41 8.03 9.39
C ARG A 120 -13.53 8.90 8.54
N TYR A 121 -13.20 8.42 7.36
CA TYR A 121 -12.44 9.19 6.39
C TYR A 121 -12.79 8.80 4.96
N PRO A 122 -12.65 9.73 3.98
CA PRO A 122 -12.86 9.41 2.58
C PRO A 122 -11.88 8.34 2.11
N LEU A 123 -12.40 7.37 1.35
CA LEU A 123 -11.62 6.29 0.76
C LEU A 123 -11.73 6.39 -0.76
N VAL A 124 -10.63 6.74 -1.41
CA VAL A 124 -10.50 6.70 -2.87
C VAL A 124 -9.81 5.39 -3.25
N THR A 125 -10.49 4.55 -4.01
CA THR A 125 -9.95 3.28 -4.48
C THR A 125 -9.83 3.31 -6.00
N TYR A 126 -8.62 3.05 -6.50
CA TYR A 126 -8.36 2.80 -7.90
C TYR A 126 -7.43 1.60 -8.01
N GLY A 127 -7.94 0.50 -8.45
CA GLY A 127 -7.14 -0.72 -8.58
C GLY A 127 -8.00 -1.96 -8.83
N ARG A 128 -7.29 -3.07 -9.05
CA ARG A 128 -7.88 -4.39 -9.17
C ARG A 128 -7.34 -5.29 -8.08
N ASP A 129 -8.03 -6.40 -7.84
CA ASP A 129 -7.68 -7.41 -6.85
C ASP A 129 -7.70 -6.86 -5.41
N ARG A 130 -7.58 -7.72 -4.44
CA ARG A 130 -7.69 -7.37 -3.03
C ARG A 130 -6.73 -8.19 -2.18
N PRO A 131 -6.10 -7.58 -1.16
CA PRO A 131 -5.25 -8.33 -0.26
C PRO A 131 -6.07 -9.32 0.57
N VAL A 132 -5.53 -10.51 0.73
CA VAL A 132 -5.90 -11.46 1.79
C VAL A 132 -4.87 -11.29 2.89
N LEU A 133 -5.31 -10.81 4.04
CA LEU A 133 -4.39 -10.43 5.11
C LEU A 133 -3.67 -11.65 5.68
N PRO A 134 -2.38 -11.52 6.03
CA PRO A 134 -1.66 -12.57 6.70
C PRO A 134 -2.21 -12.82 8.10
N PRO A 135 -2.01 -14.03 8.68
CA PRO A 135 -2.33 -14.30 10.07
C PRO A 135 -1.65 -13.28 11.00
N GLY A 136 -2.41 -12.78 11.99
CA GLY A 136 -1.90 -11.82 12.97
C GLY A 136 -1.83 -10.37 12.48
N ALA A 137 -2.32 -10.06 11.30
CA ALA A 137 -2.47 -8.66 10.87
C ALA A 137 -3.57 -7.96 11.69
N ASP A 138 -3.28 -6.74 12.12
CA ASP A 138 -4.24 -5.87 12.80
C ASP A 138 -5.04 -5.05 11.77
N VAL A 139 -6.35 -5.10 11.83
CA VAL A 139 -7.23 -4.31 10.95
C VAL A 139 -7.60 -3.01 11.65
N PHE A 140 -7.28 -1.88 11.05
CA PHE A 140 -7.54 -0.55 11.60
C PHE A 140 -8.76 0.15 11.00
N ALA A 141 -9.17 -0.23 9.80
CA ALA A 141 -10.38 0.30 9.17
C ALA A 141 -10.99 -0.67 8.17
N HIS A 142 -12.31 -0.56 8.00
CA HIS A 142 -13.12 -1.26 6.99
C HIS A 142 -13.83 -0.27 6.07
N ASP A 143 -14.15 -0.72 4.85
CA ASP A 143 -15.08 -0.04 3.97
C ASP A 143 -16.55 -0.37 4.35
N ALA A 144 -17.51 0.20 3.60
CA ALA A 144 -18.93 -0.03 3.81
C ALA A 144 -19.37 -1.50 3.66
N ALA A 145 -18.61 -2.32 2.95
CA ALA A 145 -18.86 -3.76 2.79
C ALA A 145 -18.17 -4.60 3.88
N GLY A 146 -17.53 -3.98 4.87
CA GLY A 146 -16.79 -4.66 5.94
C GLY A 146 -15.44 -5.22 5.51
N ARG A 147 -14.92 -4.82 4.36
CA ARG A 147 -13.61 -5.28 3.87
C ARG A 147 -12.49 -4.47 4.50
N PRO A 148 -11.39 -5.12 4.95
CA PRO A 148 -10.24 -4.40 5.47
C PRO A 148 -9.65 -3.42 4.43
N VAL A 149 -9.46 -2.16 4.82
CA VAL A 149 -8.90 -1.12 3.94
C VAL A 149 -7.68 -0.43 4.52
N LEU A 150 -7.44 -0.61 5.81
CA LEU A 150 -6.22 -0.21 6.49
C LEU A 150 -5.83 -1.29 7.49
N PHE A 151 -4.62 -1.79 7.37
CA PHE A 151 -4.12 -2.87 8.22
C PHE A 151 -2.63 -2.69 8.55
N GLN A 152 -2.21 -3.30 9.63
CA GLN A 152 -0.82 -3.35 10.07
C GLN A 152 -0.32 -4.79 10.09
N VAL A 153 0.91 -4.97 9.65
CA VAL A 153 1.66 -6.23 9.75
C VAL A 153 2.88 -5.98 10.64
N GLY A 154 3.00 -6.76 11.72
CA GLY A 154 4.01 -6.49 12.72
C GLY A 154 3.87 -5.09 13.32
N GLU A 155 5.00 -4.46 13.68
CA GLU A 155 4.98 -3.15 14.35
C GLU A 155 5.15 -1.96 13.39
N ARG A 156 5.65 -2.19 12.17
CA ARG A 156 6.17 -1.12 11.31
C ARG A 156 5.71 -1.16 9.86
N ALA A 157 4.77 -2.04 9.51
CA ALA A 157 4.29 -2.13 8.15
C ALA A 157 2.79 -1.84 8.09
N LEU A 158 2.40 -0.88 7.25
CA LEU A 158 1.03 -0.44 7.05
C LEU A 158 0.61 -0.65 5.61
N GLY A 159 -0.60 -1.16 5.41
CA GLY A 159 -1.22 -1.31 4.10
C GLY A 159 -2.52 -0.51 4.00
N PHE A 160 -2.61 0.37 2.99
CA PHE A 160 -3.81 1.10 2.61
C PHE A 160 -4.29 0.57 1.26
N THR A 161 -5.49 0.03 1.19
CA THR A 161 -6.06 -0.43 -0.10
C THR A 161 -6.53 0.73 -0.98
N GLY A 162 -6.84 1.86 -0.38
CA GLY A 162 -7.10 3.13 -1.08
C GLY A 162 -5.87 4.02 -1.17
N HIS A 163 -6.07 5.24 -1.62
CA HIS A 163 -5.01 6.23 -1.86
C HIS A 163 -5.12 7.41 -0.90
N PRO A 164 -4.46 7.37 0.27
CA PRO A 164 -4.57 8.43 1.28
C PRO A 164 -3.95 9.76 0.85
N GLY A 165 -3.09 9.75 -0.16
CA GLY A 165 -2.43 10.95 -0.69
C GLY A 165 -3.10 11.56 -1.92
N THR A 166 -4.30 11.13 -2.29
CA THR A 166 -4.99 11.60 -3.49
C THR A 166 -5.28 13.10 -3.42
N LYS A 167 -4.89 13.83 -4.48
CA LYS A 167 -5.26 15.25 -4.68
C LYS A 167 -6.51 15.33 -5.58
N PRO A 168 -7.38 16.33 -5.42
CA PRO A 168 -8.58 16.48 -6.26
C PRO A 168 -8.28 16.43 -7.77
N ALA A 169 -7.20 17.02 -8.19
CA ALA A 169 -6.75 17.01 -9.60
C ALA A 169 -6.40 15.62 -10.17
N ILE A 170 -6.38 14.58 -9.35
CA ILE A 170 -6.15 13.20 -9.82
C ILE A 170 -7.48 12.48 -10.08
N VAL A 171 -8.59 13.07 -9.63
CA VAL A 171 -9.94 12.49 -9.68
C VAL A 171 -10.77 13.11 -10.81
N GLU A 172 -10.30 14.19 -11.41
CA GLU A 172 -10.89 14.84 -12.60
C GLU A 172 -10.33 14.21 -13.90
#